data_7f86df0063c6c3b6ec2de77bf56c198e
#
_entry.id   7f86df0063c6c3b6ec2de77bf56c198e
#
_cell.length_a   1.000
_cell.length_b   1.000
_cell.length_c   1.000
_cell.angle_alpha   90.00
_cell.angle_beta   90.00
_cell.angle_gamma   90.00
#
_symmetry.space_group_name_H-M   'P 1'
#
loop_
_entity.id
_entity.type
_entity.pdbx_description
1 polymer ?
#
loop_
_entity_poly.entity_id
_entity_poly.type
_entity_poly.pdbx_seq_one_letter_code
_entity_poly.pdbx_strand_id
1 'polypeptide(L)' 'MGFNGFCKLLDRDIHEGTCIEIISELCGGKKEQEIKIIKKQRNLTNELVEKICISCPNYPE' A
#
# COMPACT_ATOMS: atom_id res chain seq x y z
N MET A 1 -19.28 -0.25 -0.72
CA MET A 1 -18.56 -1.38 -0.16
C MET A 1 -17.50 -0.88 0.80
N GLY A 2 -17.41 -1.55 1.93
CA GLY A 2 -16.46 -1.15 2.94
C GLY A 2 -15.06 -1.67 2.65
N PHE A 3 -14.12 -1.16 3.41
CA PHE A 3 -12.74 -1.62 3.42
C PHE A 3 -12.71 -3.04 4.01
N ASN A 4 -12.01 -3.95 3.36
CA ASN A 4 -12.02 -5.33 3.85
C ASN A 4 -10.92 -5.64 4.88
N GLY A 5 -10.03 -4.68 5.13
CA GLY A 5 -9.06 -4.78 6.21
C GLY A 5 -7.76 -5.48 5.88
N PHE A 6 -7.72 -6.30 4.84
CA PHE A 6 -6.51 -7.06 4.51
C PHE A 6 -5.65 -6.33 3.50
N CYS A 7 -4.35 -6.27 3.75
CA CYS A 7 -3.38 -5.66 2.84
C CYS A 7 -2.47 -6.73 2.24
N LYS A 8 -2.56 -6.93 0.94
CA LYS A 8 -1.70 -7.89 0.24
C LYS A 8 -0.23 -7.50 0.31
N LEU A 9 0.04 -6.21 0.29
CA LEU A 9 1.41 -5.73 0.34
C LEU A 9 2.09 -6.08 1.66
N LEU A 10 1.37 -5.92 2.77
CA LEU A 10 1.88 -6.23 4.10
C LEU A 10 1.53 -7.64 4.55
N ASP A 11 0.66 -8.32 3.80
CA ASP A 11 0.20 -9.68 4.09
C ASP A 11 -0.39 -9.80 5.49
N ARG A 12 -1.18 -8.79 5.86
CA ARG A 12 -1.84 -8.75 7.17
C ARG A 12 -2.97 -7.74 7.15
N ASP A 13 -3.80 -7.77 8.20
CA ASP A 13 -4.85 -6.79 8.36
C ASP A 13 -4.27 -5.44 8.76
N ILE A 14 -4.80 -4.36 8.20
CA ILE A 14 -4.39 -3.00 8.51
C ILE A 14 -5.63 -2.11 8.59
N HIS A 15 -5.44 -0.91 9.12
CA HIS A 15 -6.48 0.11 9.12
C HIS A 15 -6.64 0.73 7.75
N GLU A 16 -7.86 1.18 7.45
CA GLU A 16 -8.14 1.89 6.21
C GLU A 16 -7.23 3.12 6.06
N GLY A 17 -7.01 3.84 7.15
CA GLY A 17 -6.12 5.00 7.13
C GLY A 17 -4.71 4.67 6.69
N THR A 18 -4.19 3.53 7.12
CA THR A 18 -2.87 3.06 6.70
C THR A 18 -2.84 2.77 5.21
N CYS A 19 -3.88 2.13 4.70
CA CYS A 19 -3.99 1.83 3.27
C CYS A 19 -4.02 3.12 2.44
N ILE A 20 -4.80 4.11 2.89
CA ILE A 20 -4.89 5.40 2.21
C ILE A 20 -3.54 6.11 2.20
N GLU A 21 -2.80 6.05 3.31
CA GLU A 21 -1.47 6.63 3.37
C GLU A 21 -0.52 5.99 2.37
N ILE A 22 -0.52 4.68 2.28
CA ILE A 22 0.33 3.96 1.33
C ILE A 22 0.00 4.38 -0.09
N ILE A 23 -1.28 4.45 -0.43
CA ILE A 23 -1.71 4.84 -1.77
C ILE A 23 -1.31 6.29 -2.06
N SER A 24 -1.47 7.18 -1.08
CA SER A 24 -1.09 8.58 -1.23
C SER A 24 0.41 8.73 -1.49
N GLU A 25 1.22 7.93 -0.82
CA GLU A 25 2.66 7.93 -1.05
C GLU A 25 3.01 7.43 -2.45
N LEU A 26 2.33 6.40 -2.92
CA LEU A 26 2.52 5.88 -4.27
C LEU A 26 2.17 6.92 -5.33
N CYS A 27 1.12 7.68 -5.10
CA CYS A 27 0.66 8.69 -6.04
C CYS A 27 1.48 9.98 -5.98
N GLY A 28 2.41 10.08 -5.04
CA GLY A 28 3.24 11.26 -4.88
C GLY A 28 2.60 12.36 -4.06
N GLY A 29 1.46 12.08 -3.41
CA GLY A 29 0.78 13.05 -2.55
C GLY A 29 1.42 13.25 -1.20
N LYS A 30 2.29 12.32 -0.80
CA LYS A 30 3.02 12.38 0.47
C LYS A 30 4.43 11.87 0.27
N LYS A 31 5.33 12.24 1.20
CA LYS A 31 6.67 11.68 1.21
C LYS A 31 6.60 10.20 1.56
N GLU A 32 7.46 9.42 0.94
CA GLU A 32 7.52 7.99 1.22
C GLU A 32 8.01 7.76 2.64
N GLN A 33 7.16 7.15 3.45
CA GLN A 33 7.51 6.73 4.81
C GLN A 33 7.20 5.26 4.97
N GLU A 34 5.92 4.90 4.87
CA GLU A 34 5.52 3.49 4.96
C GLU A 34 6.06 2.68 3.81
N ILE A 35 5.98 3.20 2.60
CA ILE A 35 6.46 2.51 1.40
C ILE A 35 7.96 2.31 1.48
N LYS A 36 8.70 3.31 1.96
CA LYS A 36 10.14 3.20 2.09
C LYS A 36 10.54 2.04 3.00
N ILE A 37 9.85 1.92 4.13
CA ILE A 37 10.09 0.84 5.08
C ILE A 37 9.74 -0.51 4.45
N ILE A 38 8.62 -0.58 3.79
CA ILE A 38 8.15 -1.82 3.15
C ILE A 38 9.12 -2.27 2.06
N LYS A 39 9.54 -1.36 1.22
CA LYS A 39 10.50 -1.67 0.15
C LYS A 39 11.79 -2.22 0.71
N LYS A 40 12.27 -1.64 1.80
CA LYS A 40 13.51 -2.07 2.43
C LYS A 40 13.35 -3.45 3.07
N GLN A 41 12.25 -3.66 3.79
CA GLN A 41 12.02 -4.92 4.49
C GLN A 41 11.76 -6.09 3.55
N ARG A 42 11.03 -5.83 2.46
CA ARG A 42 10.63 -6.86 1.51
C ARG A 42 11.45 -6.84 0.22
N ASN A 43 12.42 -5.95 0.13
CA ASN A 43 13.27 -5.83 -1.05
C ASN A 43 12.45 -5.63 -2.32
N LEU A 44 11.49 -4.72 -2.25
CA LEU A 44 10.58 -4.42 -3.36
C LEU A 44 10.97 -3.13 -4.05
N THR A 45 10.52 -3.00 -5.31
CA THR A 45 10.65 -1.75 -6.05
C THR A 45 9.33 -1.02 -6.07
N ASN A 46 9.35 0.26 -6.49
CA ASN A 46 8.10 1.03 -6.61
C ASN A 46 7.11 0.35 -7.55
N GLU A 47 7.59 -0.23 -8.65
CA GLU A 47 6.73 -0.91 -9.60
C GLU A 47 6.04 -2.11 -8.98
N LEU A 48 6.77 -2.89 -8.21
CA LEU A 48 6.20 -4.07 -7.55
C LEU A 48 5.18 -3.67 -6.50
N VAL A 49 5.49 -2.63 -5.70
CA VAL A 49 4.55 -2.13 -4.70
C VAL A 49 3.27 -1.66 -5.38
N GLU A 50 3.39 -0.91 -6.46
CA GLU A 50 2.23 -0.42 -7.20
C GLU A 50 1.39 -1.57 -7.75
N LYS A 51 2.02 -2.58 -8.35
CA LYS A 51 1.30 -3.74 -8.87
C LYS A 51 0.52 -4.46 -7.79
N ILE A 52 1.14 -4.66 -6.63
CA ILE A 52 0.47 -5.34 -5.52
C ILE A 52 -0.72 -4.52 -5.04
N CYS A 53 -0.55 -3.21 -4.90
CA CYS A 53 -1.64 -2.34 -4.45
C CYS A 53 -2.78 -2.30 -5.45
N ILE A 54 -2.48 -2.23 -6.74
CA ILE A 54 -3.51 -2.19 -7.79
C ILE A 54 -4.33 -3.46 -7.79
N SER A 55 -3.70 -4.62 -7.52
CA SER A 55 -4.41 -5.89 -7.48
C SER A 55 -5.18 -6.09 -6.18
N CYS A 56 -5.00 -5.22 -5.20
CA CYS A 56 -5.69 -5.32 -3.92
C CYS A 56 -7.15 -4.88 -4.07
N PRO A 57 -8.12 -5.62 -3.50
CA PRO A 57 -9.52 -5.24 -3.60
C PRO A 57 -9.87 -3.92 -2.92
N ASN A 58 -8.99 -3.42 -2.07
CA ASN A 58 -9.20 -2.15 -1.38
C ASN A 58 -8.65 -0.95 -2.16
N TYR A 59 -7.99 -1.18 -3.27
CA TYR A 59 -7.39 -0.09 -4.05
C TYR A 59 -8.51 0.76 -4.66
N PRO A 60 -8.51 2.08 -4.45
CA PRO A 60 -9.53 2.94 -5.04
C PRO A 60 -9.30 3.10 -6.53
N GLU A 61 -10.38 3.11 -7.29
CA GLU A 61 -10.33 3.31 -8.73
C GLU A 61 -10.53 4.77 -9.11
#